data_ab9055023a44a72f37ed47c30dbe4302
#
_entry.id   ab9055023a44a72f37ed47c30dbe4302
#
_cell.length_a   1.000
_cell.length_b   1.000
_cell.length_c   1.000
_cell.angle_alpha   90.00
_cell.angle_beta   90.00
_cell.angle_gamma   90.00
#
_symmetry.space_group_name_H-M   'P 1'
#
loop_
_entity.id
_entity.type
_entity.pdbx_description
1 polymer ?
#
loop_
_entity_poly.entity_id
_entity_poly.type
_entity_poly.pdbx_seq_one_letter_code
_entity_poly.pdbx_strand_id
1 'polypeptide(L)'
;MAQVIDMVIHGKPMGKGRPRFSRRGSKVVTYTPRETEIYEMNIKALAQVAMLGKDMFEGPVKVTVTAYFAHKKKTGWHISRPDLDNIVKAILDGLNGVVFSDDAAVAQLVASKKYGEERVEVQVENV
;
A
#
# COMPACT_ATOMS: atom_id res chain seq x y z
N MET A 1 14.59 -14.85 -15.64
CA MET A 1 13.69 -15.58 -14.74
C MET A 1 12.69 -14.62 -14.11
N ALA A 2 11.48 -15.13 -13.87
CA ALA A 2 10.46 -14.34 -13.19
C ALA A 2 10.88 -14.08 -11.74
N GLN A 3 10.68 -12.86 -11.28
CA GLN A 3 10.96 -12.45 -9.92
C GLN A 3 9.66 -12.27 -9.16
N VAL A 4 9.63 -12.76 -7.93
CA VAL A 4 8.48 -12.61 -7.03
C VAL A 4 8.99 -12.16 -5.67
N ILE A 5 8.34 -11.17 -5.08
CA ILE A 5 8.55 -10.83 -3.67
C ILE A 5 7.23 -10.84 -2.93
N ASP A 6 7.30 -11.21 -1.66
CA ASP A 6 6.18 -11.18 -0.73
C ASP A 6 6.56 -10.34 0.47
N MET A 7 5.62 -9.57 0.99
CA MET A 7 5.83 -8.83 2.22
C MET A 7 4.53 -8.72 3.01
N VAL A 8 4.66 -8.56 4.31
CA VAL A 8 3.53 -8.40 5.22
C VAL A 8 3.75 -7.14 6.05
N ILE A 9 2.76 -6.26 6.04
CA ILE A 9 2.73 -5.07 6.88
C ILE A 9 1.76 -5.39 8.03
N HIS A 10 2.30 -5.64 9.22
CA HIS A 10 1.50 -5.93 10.40
C HIS A 10 0.83 -4.66 10.94
N GLY A 11 -0.35 -4.83 11.50
CA GLY A 11 -1.12 -3.75 12.06
C GLY A 11 -2.35 -3.41 11.23
N LYS A 12 -3.13 -2.47 11.74
CA LYS A 12 -4.37 -2.06 11.09
C LYS A 12 -4.07 -1.45 9.72
N PRO A 13 -4.69 -1.93 8.65
CA PRO A 13 -4.53 -1.33 7.33
C PRO A 13 -4.98 0.13 7.32
N MET A 14 -4.21 0.98 6.65
CA MET A 14 -4.51 2.40 6.55
C MET A 14 -4.67 2.81 5.10
N GLY A 15 -5.63 3.68 4.84
CA GLY A 15 -5.76 4.31 3.54
C GLY A 15 -4.90 5.55 3.47
N LYS A 16 -4.45 5.89 2.26
CA LYS A 16 -3.75 7.14 2.02
C LYS A 16 -4.67 8.30 2.36
N GLY A 17 -4.23 9.14 3.29
CA GLY A 17 -4.95 10.38 3.57
C GLY A 17 -4.85 11.30 2.37
N ARG A 18 -5.98 11.82 1.93
CA ARG A 18 -5.99 12.82 0.87
C ARG A 18 -5.42 14.11 1.42
N PRO A 19 -4.71 14.92 0.60
CA PRO A 19 -4.26 16.22 1.04
C PRO A 19 -5.43 17.03 1.58
N ARG A 20 -5.26 17.59 2.76
CA ARG A 20 -6.29 18.43 3.38
C ARG A 20 -6.12 19.87 2.92
N PHE A 21 -7.24 20.54 2.74
CA PHE A 21 -7.25 21.94 2.35
C PHE A 21 -7.62 22.77 3.56
N SER A 22 -6.77 23.76 3.89
CA SER A 22 -7.03 24.73 4.94
C SER A 22 -7.02 26.10 4.32
N ARG A 23 -8.08 26.88 4.56
CA ARG A 23 -8.18 28.23 4.02
C ARG A 23 -7.76 29.24 5.10
N ARG A 24 -6.76 30.05 4.78
CA ARG A 24 -6.34 31.18 5.62
C ARG A 24 -6.42 32.44 4.79
N GLY A 25 -7.45 33.25 5.06
CA GLY A 25 -7.77 34.39 4.22
C GLY A 25 -8.14 33.93 2.84
N SER A 26 -7.42 34.38 1.81
CA SER A 26 -7.63 33.97 0.42
C SER A 26 -6.74 32.79 -0.02
N LYS A 27 -5.90 32.25 0.88
CA LYS A 27 -4.98 31.16 0.56
C LYS A 27 -5.54 29.82 0.94
N VAL A 28 -5.31 28.82 0.08
CA VAL A 28 -5.63 27.41 0.34
C VAL A 28 -4.32 26.66 0.52
N VAL A 29 -4.16 25.98 1.65
CA VAL A 29 -2.97 25.18 1.97
C VAL A 29 -3.36 23.70 1.95
N THR A 30 -2.54 22.87 1.28
CA THR A 30 -2.73 21.43 1.25
C THR A 30 -1.65 20.72 2.05
N TYR A 31 -2.01 19.62 2.74
CA TYR A 31 -1.05 18.82 3.47
C TYR A 31 -1.51 17.36 3.57
N THR A 32 -0.52 16.44 3.68
CA THR A 32 -0.77 15.01 3.88
C THR A 32 -0.76 14.70 5.38
N PRO A 33 -1.73 13.92 5.89
CA PRO A 33 -1.73 13.53 7.30
C PRO A 33 -0.44 12.81 7.70
N ARG A 34 0.06 13.13 8.88
CA ARG A 34 1.31 12.57 9.40
C ARG A 34 1.25 11.05 9.55
N GLU A 35 0.12 10.51 9.98
CA GLU A 35 -0.05 9.06 10.13
C GLU A 35 0.17 8.33 8.81
N THR A 36 -0.30 8.91 7.72
CA THR A 36 -0.12 8.36 6.38
C THR A 36 1.36 8.35 5.99
N GLU A 37 2.07 9.43 6.29
CA GLU A 37 3.51 9.51 6.02
C GLU A 37 4.29 8.45 6.78
N ILE A 38 3.98 8.27 8.07
CA ILE A 38 4.64 7.26 8.91
C ILE A 38 4.34 5.86 8.37
N TYR A 39 3.10 5.60 7.99
CA TYR A 39 2.70 4.31 7.44
C TYR A 39 3.46 4.00 6.14
N GLU A 40 3.57 4.98 5.24
CA GLU A 40 4.33 4.84 3.99
C GLU A 40 5.82 4.61 4.25
N MET A 41 6.41 5.29 5.22
CA MET A 41 7.81 5.09 5.60
C MET A 41 8.04 3.66 6.10
N ASN A 42 7.10 3.13 6.87
CA ASN A 42 7.17 1.75 7.35
C ASN A 42 7.09 0.75 6.20
N ILE A 43 6.18 0.98 5.25
CA ILE A 43 6.07 0.14 4.05
C ILE A 43 7.38 0.17 3.26
N LYS A 44 7.96 1.35 3.09
CA LYS A 44 9.23 1.51 2.37
C LYS A 44 10.36 0.74 3.05
N ALA A 45 10.46 0.81 4.36
CA ALA A 45 11.47 0.06 5.12
C ALA A 45 11.30 -1.45 4.95
N LEU A 46 10.07 -1.95 5.03
CA LEU A 46 9.77 -3.37 4.82
C LEU A 46 10.08 -3.79 3.38
N ALA A 47 9.78 -2.94 2.41
CA ALA A 47 10.10 -3.19 1.01
C ALA A 47 11.61 -3.28 0.78
N GLN A 48 12.38 -2.41 1.42
CA GLN A 48 13.84 -2.45 1.34
C GLN A 48 14.39 -3.79 1.86
N VAL A 49 13.83 -4.30 2.95
CA VAL A 49 14.19 -5.62 3.48
C VAL A 49 13.82 -6.72 2.50
N ALA A 50 12.61 -6.68 1.96
CA ALA A 50 12.16 -7.69 0.99
C ALA A 50 13.01 -7.70 -0.29
N MET A 51 13.60 -6.56 -0.65
CA MET A 51 14.41 -6.40 -1.86
C MET A 51 15.91 -6.63 -1.63
N LEU A 52 16.32 -6.98 -0.42
CA LEU A 52 17.74 -7.23 -0.14
C LEU A 52 18.32 -8.29 -1.07
N GLY A 53 19.42 -7.96 -1.76
CA GLY A 53 20.06 -8.84 -2.71
C GLY A 53 19.30 -9.00 -4.03
N LYS A 54 18.29 -8.17 -4.29
CA LYS A 54 17.49 -8.23 -5.51
C LYS A 54 17.53 -6.89 -6.23
N ASP A 55 17.48 -6.96 -7.55
CA ASP A 55 17.35 -5.77 -8.40
C ASP A 55 15.89 -5.34 -8.47
N MET A 56 15.66 -4.05 -8.66
CA MET A 56 14.30 -3.55 -8.91
C MET A 56 13.67 -4.29 -10.09
N PHE A 57 12.36 -4.48 -10.01
CA PHE A 57 11.60 -5.02 -11.13
C PHE A 57 11.71 -4.10 -12.34
N GLU A 58 11.99 -4.69 -13.49
CA GLU A 58 11.95 -4.00 -14.78
C GLU A 58 10.77 -4.51 -15.59
N GLY A 59 10.17 -3.63 -16.37
CA GLY A 59 9.01 -3.96 -17.18
C GLY A 59 7.72 -4.04 -16.35
N PRO A 60 6.66 -4.60 -16.93
CA PRO A 60 5.35 -4.62 -16.27
C PRO A 60 5.33 -5.59 -15.10
N VAL A 61 4.65 -5.17 -14.03
CA VAL A 61 4.49 -5.97 -12.82
C VAL A 61 3.02 -6.16 -12.48
N LYS A 62 2.75 -7.25 -11.76
CA LYS A 62 1.46 -7.51 -11.12
C LYS A 62 1.64 -7.31 -9.63
N VAL A 63 0.76 -6.52 -9.03
CA VAL A 63 0.72 -6.32 -7.58
C VAL A 63 -0.57 -6.92 -7.04
N THR A 64 -0.45 -7.74 -6.00
CA THR A 64 -1.59 -8.31 -5.28
C THR A 64 -1.55 -7.78 -3.86
N VAL A 65 -2.65 -7.15 -3.43
CA VAL A 65 -2.78 -6.54 -2.10
C VAL A 65 -4.00 -7.13 -1.41
N THR A 66 -3.82 -7.70 -0.23
CA THR A 66 -4.94 -8.16 0.59
C THR A 66 -4.84 -7.51 1.96
N ALA A 67 -5.83 -6.71 2.30
CA ALA A 67 -5.90 -6.03 3.59
C ALA A 67 -6.87 -6.78 4.52
N TYR A 68 -6.42 -7.06 5.74
CA TYR A 68 -7.21 -7.76 6.75
C TYR A 68 -7.52 -6.84 7.92
N PHE A 69 -8.78 -6.81 8.30
CA PHE A 69 -9.29 -6.00 9.40
C PHE A 69 -9.83 -6.90 10.51
N ALA A 70 -9.43 -6.63 11.75
CA ALA A 70 -9.88 -7.41 12.88
C ALA A 70 -11.35 -7.11 13.21
N HIS A 71 -12.09 -8.16 13.53
CA HIS A 71 -13.45 -8.05 14.04
C HIS A 71 -13.78 -9.32 14.83
N LYS A 72 -14.46 -9.16 15.95
CA LYS A 72 -14.77 -10.29 16.85
C LYS A 72 -15.74 -11.30 16.23
N LYS A 73 -16.62 -10.86 15.34
CA LYS A 73 -17.72 -11.69 14.82
C LYS A 73 -17.79 -11.77 13.30
N LYS A 74 -17.29 -10.76 12.59
CA LYS A 74 -17.41 -10.70 11.13
C LYS A 74 -16.31 -11.49 10.45
N THR A 75 -16.68 -12.16 9.35
CA THR A 75 -15.77 -12.89 8.47
C THR A 75 -16.08 -12.50 7.02
N GLY A 76 -15.18 -12.85 6.10
CA GLY A 76 -15.38 -12.58 4.68
C GLY A 76 -14.96 -11.18 4.28
N TRP A 77 -15.74 -10.54 3.42
CA TRP A 77 -15.39 -9.27 2.81
C TRP A 77 -15.64 -8.09 3.76
N HIS A 78 -14.66 -7.19 3.82
CA HIS A 78 -14.76 -5.95 4.58
C HIS A 78 -15.31 -4.86 3.67
N ILE A 79 -16.40 -4.22 4.08
CA ILE A 79 -17.10 -3.22 3.26
C ILE A 79 -17.21 -1.85 3.93
N SER A 80 -16.39 -1.61 4.95
CA SER A 80 -16.31 -0.32 5.64
C SER A 80 -15.05 0.44 5.24
N ARG A 81 -14.89 1.66 5.74
CA ARG A 81 -13.67 2.43 5.52
C ARG A 81 -12.47 1.76 6.18
N PRO A 82 -11.24 1.98 5.69
CA PRO A 82 -10.87 2.86 4.56
C PRO A 82 -11.22 2.24 3.20
N ASP A 83 -11.34 3.09 2.19
CA ASP A 83 -11.63 2.65 0.83
C ASP A 83 -10.44 1.87 0.26
N LEU A 84 -10.72 0.85 -0.54
CA LEU A 84 -9.71 -0.04 -1.09
C LEU A 84 -8.68 0.72 -1.94
N ASP A 85 -9.12 1.65 -2.77
CA ASP A 85 -8.21 2.42 -3.61
C ASP A 85 -7.23 3.26 -2.79
N ASN A 86 -7.64 3.79 -1.65
CA ASN A 86 -6.78 4.54 -0.76
C ASN A 86 -5.74 3.64 -0.07
N ILE A 87 -6.11 2.40 0.26
CA ILE A 87 -5.18 1.41 0.81
C ILE A 87 -4.12 1.08 -0.24
N VAL A 88 -4.54 0.79 -1.46
CA VAL A 88 -3.63 0.48 -2.57
C VAL A 88 -2.67 1.65 -2.83
N LYS A 89 -3.18 2.88 -2.81
CA LYS A 89 -2.36 4.07 -3.02
C LYS A 89 -1.24 4.18 -1.98
N ALA A 90 -1.56 3.96 -0.72
CA ALA A 90 -0.56 3.98 0.36
C ALA A 90 0.52 2.91 0.14
N ILE A 91 0.10 1.70 -0.24
CA ILE A 91 1.03 0.60 -0.51
C ILE A 91 1.94 0.96 -1.68
N LEU A 92 1.38 1.35 -2.82
CA LEU A 92 2.17 1.65 -4.02
C LEU A 92 3.13 2.82 -3.77
N ASP A 93 2.72 3.83 -3.04
CA ASP A 93 3.60 4.96 -2.70
C ASP A 93 4.79 4.51 -1.85
N GLY A 94 4.59 3.54 -0.96
CA GLY A 94 5.69 2.96 -0.18
C GLY A 94 6.63 2.09 -1.01
N LEU A 95 6.14 1.45 -2.08
CA LEU A 95 6.95 0.60 -2.95
C LEU A 95 7.73 1.40 -4.00
N ASN A 96 7.27 2.62 -4.32
CA ASN A 96 7.92 3.45 -5.35
C ASN A 96 9.39 3.72 -5.01
N GLY A 97 10.25 3.52 -6.00
CA GLY A 97 11.69 3.75 -5.87
C GLY A 97 12.44 2.65 -5.12
N VAL A 98 11.76 1.60 -4.67
CA VAL A 98 12.35 0.47 -3.95
C VAL A 98 12.14 -0.83 -4.71
N VAL A 99 10.88 -1.15 -5.00
CA VAL A 99 10.51 -2.39 -5.69
C VAL A 99 10.53 -2.19 -7.20
N PHE A 100 10.06 -1.06 -7.66
CA PHE A 100 10.09 -0.61 -9.07
C PHE A 100 10.34 0.90 -9.06
N SER A 101 10.74 1.44 -10.20
CA SER A 101 11.10 2.86 -10.26
C SER A 101 9.88 3.77 -10.06
N ASP A 102 8.71 3.34 -10.56
CA ASP A 102 7.46 4.07 -10.42
C ASP A 102 6.28 3.12 -10.60
N ASP A 103 5.15 3.44 -9.95
CA ASP A 103 3.94 2.61 -10.02
C ASP A 103 3.27 2.63 -11.40
N ALA A 104 3.77 3.44 -12.32
CA ALA A 104 3.39 3.35 -13.74
C ALA A 104 3.70 1.97 -14.32
N ALA A 105 4.66 1.23 -13.71
CA ALA A 105 4.99 -0.13 -14.12
C ALA A 105 3.94 -1.17 -13.72
N VAL A 106 3.02 -0.82 -12.83
CA VAL A 106 1.95 -1.74 -12.40
C VAL A 106 0.94 -1.89 -13.53
N ALA A 107 1.02 -3.03 -14.22
CA ALA A 107 0.15 -3.32 -15.35
C ALA A 107 -1.07 -4.15 -14.94
N GLN A 108 -0.99 -4.84 -13.81
CA GLN A 108 -2.07 -5.67 -13.29
C GLN A 108 -2.13 -5.52 -11.77
N LEU A 109 -3.33 -5.33 -11.25
CA LEU A 109 -3.56 -5.14 -9.81
C LEU A 109 -4.73 -6.00 -9.37
N VAL A 110 -4.52 -6.79 -8.31
CA VAL A 110 -5.57 -7.52 -7.63
C VAL A 110 -5.58 -7.04 -6.18
N ALA A 111 -6.69 -6.50 -5.73
CA ALA A 111 -6.78 -5.94 -4.38
C ALA A 111 -8.08 -6.36 -3.71
N SER A 112 -8.01 -6.66 -2.42
CA SER A 112 -9.14 -7.15 -1.64
C SER A 112 -9.09 -6.66 -0.21
N LYS A 113 -10.26 -6.48 0.41
CA LYS A 113 -10.40 -6.21 1.84
C LYS A 113 -11.20 -7.34 2.47
N LYS A 114 -10.66 -7.93 3.53
CA LYS A 114 -11.28 -9.04 4.24
C LYS A 114 -11.19 -8.84 5.74
N TYR A 115 -12.00 -9.60 6.47
CA TYR A 115 -11.84 -9.69 7.93
C TYR A 115 -10.83 -10.77 8.27
N GLY A 116 -10.00 -10.53 9.27
CA GLY A 116 -8.99 -11.46 9.72
C GLY A 116 -8.01 -10.76 10.67
N GLU A 117 -6.93 -11.41 10.99
CA GLU A 117 -5.87 -10.79 11.80
C GLU A 117 -5.30 -9.59 11.07
N GLU A 118 -5.20 -8.44 11.75
CA GLU A 118 -4.82 -7.17 11.14
C GLU A 118 -3.47 -7.23 10.45
N ARG A 119 -3.46 -7.03 9.15
CA ARG A 119 -2.25 -6.94 8.34
C ARG A 119 -2.62 -6.59 6.90
N VAL A 120 -1.60 -6.23 6.15
CA VAL A 120 -1.71 -6.16 4.68
C VAL A 120 -0.67 -7.08 4.09
N GLU A 121 -1.10 -8.00 3.24
CA GLU A 121 -0.22 -8.88 2.48
C GLU A 121 -0.03 -8.32 1.09
N VAL A 122 1.23 -8.24 0.65
CA VAL A 122 1.58 -7.67 -0.66
C VAL A 122 2.47 -8.66 -1.40
N GLN A 123 2.14 -8.92 -2.65
CA GLN A 123 2.98 -9.70 -3.55
C GLN A 123 3.21 -8.89 -4.81
N VAL A 124 4.46 -8.86 -5.26
CA VAL A 124 4.84 -8.24 -6.54
C VAL A 124 5.53 -9.27 -7.39
N GLU A 125 5.11 -9.39 -8.63
CA GLU A 125 5.69 -10.35 -9.57
C GLU A 125 5.72 -9.78 -10.98
N ASN A 126 6.60 -10.33 -11.82
CA ASN A 126 6.61 -9.98 -13.23
C ASN A 126 5.32 -10.48 -13.90
N VAL A 127 4.83 -9.72 -14.84
CA VAL A 127 3.67 -10.14 -15.64
C VAL A 127 4.10 -11.12 -16.71
#